data_2d1538b4c4e7953e4bb40cede8c89e96
#
_entry.id   2d1538b4c4e7953e4bb40cede8c89e96
#
_cell.length_a   1.000
_cell.length_b   1.000
_cell.length_c   1.000
_cell.angle_alpha   90.00
_cell.angle_beta   90.00
_cell.angle_gamma   90.00
#
_symmetry.space_group_name_H-M   'P 1'
#
loop_
_entity.id
_entity.type
_entity.pdbx_description
1 polymer ?
#
loop_
_entity_poly.entity_id
_entity_poly.type
_entity_poly.pdbx_seq_one_letter_code
_entity_poly.pdbx_strand_id
1 'polypeptide(L)'
;LLMPPVVWPMLLFLGYAAFHYMQADVEYTARREVLRLVLYALLFLVVLNNLHKSDCTQLVLYVMLMGGTGIAIYGLVQVIAGSESVWHFTRPSQYTGRGSGTFINPNHFAGFLGMLLPLCLASVLTGRISQPMRILLGYSALMLLGGVAVSMSRGAWISTALMLLSLVVILGLRKQFRLKGIILTCVVLGIISLFFVKSDFAQSRISRVSTPGTPEHVGSRTQLWSAAADVWKEEKLLGVGPAHFDHRFPEHRPTTLQSRPVRVHNDYLNLLVDWGLIGLLLAGVW
;
A
#
# COMPACT_ATOMS: atom_id res chain seq x y z
N LEU A 1 11.46 -10.34 27.01
CA LEU A 1 10.75 -10.31 25.73
C LEU A 1 9.27 -10.03 26.01
N LEU A 2 8.75 -8.96 25.43
CA LEU A 2 7.31 -8.70 25.43
C LEU A 2 6.63 -9.65 24.46
N MET A 3 5.61 -10.36 24.94
CA MET A 3 4.85 -11.37 24.18
C MET A 3 3.35 -11.09 24.33
N PRO A 4 2.83 -10.03 23.72
CA PRO A 4 1.40 -9.75 23.76
C PRO A 4 0.61 -10.86 23.05
N PRO A 5 -0.70 -10.98 23.31
CA PRO A 5 -1.53 -12.06 22.77
C PRO A 5 -1.47 -12.19 21.23
N VAL A 6 -1.22 -11.11 20.51
CA VAL A 6 -1.08 -11.09 19.05
C VAL A 6 0.10 -11.93 18.52
N VAL A 7 1.11 -12.19 19.34
CA VAL A 7 2.27 -13.03 18.95
C VAL A 7 1.86 -14.49 18.72
N TRP A 8 0.87 -14.99 19.46
CA TRP A 8 0.45 -16.38 19.32
C TRP A 8 -0.16 -16.72 17.96
N PRO A 9 -1.13 -15.96 17.42
CA PRO A 9 -1.60 -16.15 16.05
C PRO A 9 -0.48 -16.05 15.01
N MET A 10 0.46 -15.12 15.18
CA MET A 10 1.63 -14.99 14.31
C MET A 10 2.49 -16.25 14.31
N LEU A 11 2.79 -16.81 15.48
CA LEU A 11 3.57 -18.06 15.59
C LEU A 11 2.81 -19.26 15.01
N LEU A 12 1.49 -19.33 15.23
CA LEU A 12 0.64 -20.35 14.62
C LEU A 12 0.65 -20.24 13.09
N PHE A 13 0.57 -19.02 12.56
CA PHE A 13 0.66 -18.80 11.11
C PHE A 13 2.03 -19.20 10.56
N LEU A 14 3.13 -18.93 11.28
CA LEU A 14 4.47 -19.38 10.87
C LEU A 14 4.60 -20.90 10.88
N GLY A 15 4.03 -21.57 11.89
CA GLY A 15 3.97 -23.03 11.93
C GLY A 15 3.18 -23.61 10.76
N TYR A 16 2.04 -22.99 10.44
CA TYR A 16 1.23 -23.32 9.28
C TYR A 16 1.99 -23.08 7.97
N ALA A 17 2.72 -21.98 7.86
CA ALA A 17 3.57 -21.68 6.71
C ALA A 17 4.71 -22.71 6.53
N ALA A 18 5.32 -23.16 7.63
CA ALA A 18 6.33 -24.22 7.58
C ALA A 18 5.74 -25.58 7.13
N PHE A 19 4.53 -25.92 7.60
CA PHE A 19 3.81 -27.10 7.15
C PHE A 19 3.54 -27.06 5.63
N HIS A 20 3.03 -25.92 5.12
CA HIS A 20 2.81 -25.72 3.68
C HIS A 20 4.10 -25.77 2.86
N TYR A 21 5.19 -25.23 3.39
CA TYR A 21 6.50 -25.33 2.73
C TYR A 21 6.94 -26.79 2.49
N MET A 22 6.68 -27.67 3.45
CA MET A 22 7.04 -29.10 3.34
C MET A 22 6.24 -29.84 2.26
N GLN A 23 5.08 -29.30 1.86
CA GLN A 23 4.19 -29.88 0.85
C GLN A 23 4.19 -29.11 -0.48
N ALA A 24 5.07 -28.11 -0.62
CA ALA A 24 5.04 -27.22 -1.74
C ALA A 24 5.55 -27.87 -3.04
N ASP A 25 4.80 -27.76 -4.12
CA ASP A 25 5.18 -28.24 -5.45
C ASP A 25 6.44 -27.54 -5.99
N VAL A 26 6.58 -26.24 -5.69
CA VAL A 26 7.72 -25.42 -6.12
C VAL A 26 8.45 -24.86 -4.91
N GLU A 27 9.46 -25.62 -4.45
CA GLU A 27 10.23 -25.30 -3.25
C GLU A 27 10.80 -23.86 -3.24
N TYR A 28 11.40 -23.41 -4.33
CA TYR A 28 12.04 -22.10 -4.42
C TYR A 28 11.06 -20.96 -4.12
N THR A 29 9.86 -21.01 -4.68
CA THR A 29 8.83 -19.99 -4.50
C THR A 29 8.30 -20.00 -3.08
N ALA A 30 7.98 -21.20 -2.56
CA ALA A 30 7.50 -21.37 -1.19
C ALA A 30 8.54 -20.90 -0.16
N ARG A 31 9.82 -21.27 -0.35
CA ARG A 31 10.93 -20.87 0.53
C ARG A 31 11.05 -19.35 0.62
N ARG A 32 11.01 -18.66 -0.52
CA ARG A 32 11.08 -17.19 -0.54
C ARG A 32 9.92 -16.54 0.23
N GLU A 33 8.72 -17.09 0.09
CA GLU A 33 7.54 -16.56 0.78
C GLU A 33 7.61 -16.81 2.30
N VAL A 34 7.97 -18.01 2.71
CA VAL A 34 8.11 -18.37 4.14
C VAL A 34 9.23 -17.56 4.80
N LEU A 35 10.39 -17.40 4.15
CA LEU A 35 11.47 -16.55 4.66
C LEU A 35 11.04 -15.09 4.82
N ARG A 36 10.19 -14.58 3.90
CA ARG A 36 9.61 -13.24 4.01
C ARG A 36 8.71 -13.12 5.25
N LEU A 37 7.86 -14.12 5.51
CA LEU A 37 7.01 -14.16 6.70
C LEU A 37 7.84 -14.20 7.99
N VAL A 38 8.87 -15.04 8.03
CA VAL A 38 9.81 -15.10 9.16
C VAL A 38 10.47 -13.74 9.40
N LEU A 39 10.94 -13.09 8.33
CA LEU A 39 11.55 -11.76 8.42
C LEU A 39 10.56 -10.71 8.98
N TYR A 40 9.31 -10.72 8.54
CA TYR A 40 8.29 -9.82 9.06
C TYR A 40 7.98 -10.09 10.53
N ALA A 41 7.90 -11.35 10.93
CA ALA A 41 7.69 -11.72 12.33
C ALA A 41 8.87 -11.29 13.22
N LEU A 42 10.10 -11.49 12.78
CA LEU A 42 11.30 -11.02 13.49
C LEU A 42 11.32 -9.49 13.59
N LEU A 43 11.02 -8.79 12.50
CA LEU A 43 10.94 -7.32 12.50
C LEU A 43 9.86 -6.83 13.48
N PHE A 44 8.69 -7.47 13.49
CA PHE A 44 7.63 -7.16 14.44
C PHE A 44 8.09 -7.32 15.89
N LEU A 45 8.76 -8.43 16.22
CA LEU A 45 9.28 -8.69 17.56
C LEU A 45 10.38 -7.68 17.95
N VAL A 46 11.25 -7.31 17.02
CA VAL A 46 12.28 -6.28 17.24
C VAL A 46 11.62 -4.93 17.53
N VAL A 47 10.68 -4.51 16.71
CA VAL A 47 9.93 -3.24 16.90
C VAL A 47 9.21 -3.25 18.25
N LEU A 48 8.46 -4.31 18.53
CA LEU A 48 7.70 -4.47 19.77
C LEU A 48 8.57 -4.38 21.04
N ASN A 49 9.76 -4.97 20.98
CA ASN A 49 10.62 -5.05 22.15
C ASN A 49 11.59 -3.85 22.32
N ASN A 50 11.78 -3.05 21.28
CA ASN A 50 12.72 -1.93 21.32
C ASN A 50 12.05 -0.55 21.24
N LEU A 51 10.87 -0.42 20.62
CA LEU A 51 10.17 0.86 20.46
C LEU A 51 9.14 1.12 21.58
N HIS A 52 9.50 0.83 22.83
CA HIS A 52 8.63 1.07 24.00
C HIS A 52 8.84 2.47 24.62
N LYS A 53 9.96 3.12 24.38
CA LYS A 53 10.24 4.48 24.85
C LYS A 53 9.70 5.51 23.87
N SER A 54 9.01 6.53 24.36
CA SER A 54 8.41 7.60 23.55
C SER A 54 9.43 8.25 22.60
N ASP A 55 10.64 8.53 23.12
CA ASP A 55 11.67 9.23 22.35
C ASP A 55 12.21 8.39 21.18
N CYS A 56 12.41 7.09 21.41
CA CYS A 56 12.82 6.17 20.34
C CYS A 56 11.74 6.06 19.27
N THR A 57 10.49 5.95 19.68
CA THR A 57 9.35 5.88 18.75
C THR A 57 9.21 7.16 17.95
N GLN A 58 9.36 8.33 18.59
CA GLN A 58 9.33 9.62 17.91
C GLN A 58 10.49 9.78 16.92
N LEU A 59 11.71 9.38 17.32
CA LEU A 59 12.86 9.42 16.43
C LEU A 59 12.62 8.59 15.17
N VAL A 60 12.19 7.33 15.33
CA VAL A 60 11.89 6.45 14.19
C VAL A 60 10.78 7.07 13.31
N LEU A 61 9.72 7.60 13.91
CA LEU A 61 8.66 8.28 13.18
C LEU A 61 9.21 9.45 12.34
N TYR A 62 10.02 10.32 12.94
CA TYR A 62 10.57 11.47 12.22
C TYR A 62 11.54 11.05 11.11
N VAL A 63 12.37 10.05 11.32
CA VAL A 63 13.26 9.51 10.28
C VAL A 63 12.43 8.95 9.12
N MET A 64 11.36 8.22 9.39
CA MET A 64 10.45 7.70 8.35
C MET A 64 9.74 8.83 7.60
N LEU A 65 9.25 9.86 8.30
CA LEU A 65 8.58 11.00 7.68
C LEU A 65 9.54 11.82 6.81
N MET A 66 10.76 12.08 7.28
CA MET A 66 11.77 12.81 6.49
C MET A 66 12.23 12.00 5.28
N GLY A 67 12.49 10.70 5.46
CA GLY A 67 12.82 9.80 4.34
C GLY A 67 11.70 9.73 3.31
N GLY A 68 10.45 9.57 3.76
CA GLY A 68 9.27 9.59 2.89
C GLY A 68 9.09 10.91 2.15
N THR A 69 9.38 12.03 2.83
CA THR A 69 9.36 13.38 2.22
C THR A 69 10.41 13.50 1.11
N GLY A 70 11.64 13.03 1.34
CA GLY A 70 12.69 13.01 0.32
C GLY A 70 12.29 12.15 -0.90
N ILE A 71 11.71 10.98 -0.66
CA ILE A 71 11.19 10.11 -1.72
C ILE A 71 10.04 10.78 -2.49
N ALA A 72 9.15 11.50 -1.79
CA ALA A 72 8.06 12.23 -2.42
C ALA A 72 8.56 13.38 -3.30
N ILE A 73 9.53 14.17 -2.80
CA ILE A 73 10.18 15.24 -3.57
C ILE A 73 10.83 14.66 -4.83
N TYR A 74 11.54 13.53 -4.72
CA TYR A 74 12.15 12.89 -5.87
C TYR A 74 11.10 12.48 -6.91
N GLY A 75 9.95 11.93 -6.48
CA GLY A 75 8.83 11.62 -7.37
C GLY A 75 8.20 12.83 -8.06
N LEU A 76 8.13 13.97 -7.36
CA LEU A 76 7.69 15.24 -7.94
C LEU A 76 8.68 15.75 -8.99
N VAL A 77 9.98 15.73 -8.68
CA VAL A 77 11.05 16.13 -9.62
C VAL A 77 11.04 15.25 -10.87
N GLN A 78 10.84 13.94 -10.74
CA GLN A 78 10.70 13.04 -11.90
C GLN A 78 9.64 13.52 -12.89
N VAL A 79 8.46 13.91 -12.39
CA VAL A 79 7.36 14.36 -13.26
C VAL A 79 7.65 15.73 -13.86
N ILE A 80 8.19 16.67 -13.10
CA ILE A 80 8.55 18.01 -13.58
C ILE A 80 9.64 17.93 -14.64
N ALA A 81 10.65 17.09 -14.44
CA ALA A 81 11.76 16.91 -15.37
C ALA A 81 11.42 15.97 -16.56
N GLY A 82 10.24 15.37 -16.58
CA GLY A 82 9.89 14.37 -17.61
C GLY A 82 10.74 13.09 -17.55
N SER A 83 11.34 12.79 -16.40
CA SER A 83 12.25 11.64 -16.24
C SER A 83 11.48 10.33 -16.16
N GLU A 84 11.83 9.37 -17.01
CA GLU A 84 11.28 8.02 -17.00
C GLU A 84 12.18 7.01 -16.26
N SER A 85 13.18 7.50 -15.54
CA SER A 85 14.13 6.66 -14.83
C SER A 85 13.98 6.75 -13.31
N VAL A 86 14.29 5.65 -12.64
CA VAL A 86 14.52 5.58 -11.19
C VAL A 86 16.02 5.31 -11.01
N TRP A 87 16.77 6.29 -10.52
CA TRP A 87 18.23 6.27 -10.55
C TRP A 87 18.73 6.05 -12.00
N HIS A 88 19.36 4.92 -12.26
CA HIS A 88 19.86 4.50 -13.58
C HIS A 88 18.98 3.44 -14.26
N PHE A 89 17.87 3.04 -13.64
CA PHE A 89 16.93 2.06 -14.21
C PHE A 89 15.80 2.75 -14.97
N THR A 90 15.61 2.41 -16.22
CA THR A 90 14.45 2.85 -16.99
C THR A 90 13.20 2.12 -16.53
N ARG A 91 12.13 2.86 -16.26
CA ARG A 91 10.85 2.28 -15.85
C ARG A 91 10.14 1.61 -17.03
N PRO A 92 9.34 0.56 -16.76
CA PRO A 92 8.45 -0.01 -17.78
C PRO A 92 7.52 1.05 -18.38
N SER A 93 7.29 0.98 -19.70
CA SER A 93 6.48 1.94 -20.47
C SER A 93 5.07 2.16 -19.93
N GLN A 94 4.49 1.17 -19.28
CA GLN A 94 3.17 1.26 -18.60
C GLN A 94 3.12 2.31 -17.48
N TYR A 95 4.26 2.80 -17.01
CA TYR A 95 4.38 3.79 -15.93
C TYR A 95 4.83 5.17 -16.43
N THR A 96 4.91 5.36 -17.74
CA THR A 96 5.30 6.64 -18.36
C THR A 96 4.41 7.79 -17.89
N GLY A 97 5.03 8.95 -17.62
CA GLY A 97 4.36 10.17 -17.16
C GLY A 97 3.87 10.13 -15.71
N ARG A 98 4.26 9.13 -14.92
CA ARG A 98 3.86 8.98 -13.51
C ARG A 98 5.06 9.14 -12.58
N GLY A 99 4.88 9.82 -11.46
CA GLY A 99 5.89 9.86 -10.39
C GLY A 99 5.95 8.54 -9.62
N SER A 100 7.14 8.05 -9.35
CA SER A 100 7.34 6.81 -8.59
C SER A 100 8.40 6.92 -7.47
N GLY A 101 9.05 8.06 -7.34
CA GLY A 101 10.14 8.23 -6.39
C GLY A 101 11.23 7.19 -6.62
N THR A 102 11.67 6.55 -5.56
CA THR A 102 12.66 5.45 -5.62
C THR A 102 12.05 4.09 -5.94
N PHE A 103 10.71 4.02 -6.11
CA PHE A 103 10.01 2.80 -6.49
C PHE A 103 9.91 2.68 -8.01
N ILE A 104 9.96 1.46 -8.54
CA ILE A 104 9.69 1.22 -9.96
C ILE A 104 8.19 1.34 -10.23
N ASN A 105 7.35 0.83 -9.31
CA ASN A 105 5.91 0.84 -9.42
C ASN A 105 5.30 2.06 -8.70
N PRO A 106 4.66 3.01 -9.43
CA PRO A 106 4.01 4.17 -8.83
C PRO A 106 2.92 3.86 -7.80
N ASN A 107 2.28 2.68 -7.90
CA ASN A 107 1.25 2.29 -6.93
C ASN A 107 1.87 1.95 -5.56
N HIS A 108 3.04 1.29 -5.54
CA HIS A 108 3.77 1.01 -4.30
C HIS A 108 4.30 2.30 -3.67
N PHE A 109 4.84 3.20 -4.48
CA PHE A 109 5.23 4.54 -4.04
C PHE A 109 4.07 5.26 -3.35
N ALA A 110 2.91 5.35 -4.02
CA ALA A 110 1.74 6.01 -3.46
C ALA A 110 1.20 5.32 -2.20
N GLY A 111 1.23 3.99 -2.14
CA GLY A 111 0.85 3.23 -0.96
C GLY A 111 1.76 3.52 0.23
N PHE A 112 3.08 3.57 0.00
CA PHE A 112 4.06 3.94 1.03
C PHE A 112 3.83 5.36 1.57
N LEU A 113 3.65 6.34 0.70
CA LEU A 113 3.37 7.72 1.10
C LEU A 113 2.01 7.84 1.82
N GLY A 114 1.01 7.09 1.37
CA GLY A 114 -0.32 7.03 1.98
C GLY A 114 -0.30 6.51 3.42
N MET A 115 0.64 5.62 3.78
CA MET A 115 0.81 5.18 5.17
C MET A 115 1.48 6.25 6.05
N LEU A 116 2.38 7.06 5.50
CA LEU A 116 3.09 8.11 6.25
C LEU A 116 2.25 9.38 6.44
N LEU A 117 1.40 9.70 5.49
CA LEU A 117 0.61 10.93 5.50
C LEU A 117 -0.27 11.10 6.75
N PRO A 118 -1.06 10.10 7.21
CA PRO A 118 -1.86 10.24 8.43
C PRO A 118 -1.02 10.46 9.68
N LEU A 119 0.14 9.80 9.77
CA LEU A 119 1.07 9.97 10.89
C LEU A 119 1.64 11.38 10.93
N CYS A 120 2.00 11.91 9.75
CA CYS A 120 2.46 13.28 9.59
C CYS A 120 1.39 14.30 10.00
N LEU A 121 0.18 14.17 9.47
CA LEU A 121 -0.95 15.04 9.77
C LEU A 121 -1.37 14.98 11.25
N ALA A 122 -1.43 13.78 11.82
CA ALA A 122 -1.71 13.61 13.24
C ALA A 122 -0.68 14.34 14.10
N SER A 123 0.62 14.23 13.77
CA SER A 123 1.69 14.92 14.47
C SER A 123 1.56 16.46 14.39
N VAL A 124 1.21 17.00 13.21
CA VAL A 124 0.98 18.43 13.00
C VAL A 124 -0.22 18.95 13.80
N LEU A 125 -1.32 18.21 13.78
CA LEU A 125 -2.61 18.68 14.29
C LEU A 125 -2.76 18.46 15.81
N THR A 126 -2.22 17.37 16.34
CA THR A 126 -2.42 16.94 17.73
C THR A 126 -1.13 16.89 18.55
N GLY A 127 0.04 16.85 17.88
CA GLY A 127 1.33 16.69 18.54
C GLY A 127 1.71 17.91 19.39
N ARG A 128 2.36 17.63 20.53
CA ARG A 128 3.02 18.63 21.39
C ARG A 128 4.44 18.85 20.88
N ILE A 129 4.57 19.50 19.73
CA ILE A 129 5.83 19.75 19.02
C ILE A 129 6.12 21.25 18.91
N SER A 130 7.40 21.62 18.76
CA SER A 130 7.82 22.99 18.54
C SER A 130 7.24 23.56 17.23
N GLN A 131 7.11 24.90 17.15
CA GLN A 131 6.62 25.56 15.93
C GLN A 131 7.46 25.25 14.68
N PRO A 132 8.82 25.29 14.74
CA PRO A 132 9.62 24.90 13.57
C PRO A 132 9.36 23.48 13.10
N MET A 133 9.23 22.52 14.03
CA MET A 133 8.91 21.12 13.70
C MET A 133 7.51 21.00 13.08
N ARG A 134 6.53 21.79 13.55
CA ARG A 134 5.18 21.80 12.98
C ARG A 134 5.17 22.33 11.55
N ILE A 135 5.95 23.35 11.26
CA ILE A 135 6.12 23.90 9.90
C ILE A 135 6.78 22.84 9.00
N LEU A 136 7.87 22.21 9.46
CA LEU A 136 8.57 21.17 8.72
C LEU A 136 7.67 20.00 8.39
N LEU A 137 6.91 19.49 9.37
CA LEU A 137 5.96 18.39 9.15
C LEU A 137 4.77 18.82 8.28
N GLY A 138 4.33 20.08 8.37
CA GLY A 138 3.32 20.65 7.47
C GLY A 138 3.80 20.61 6.01
N TYR A 139 5.03 21.06 5.77
CA TYR A 139 5.68 20.93 4.46
C TYR A 139 5.80 19.47 4.01
N SER A 140 6.22 18.57 4.91
CA SER A 140 6.28 17.14 4.64
C SER A 140 4.93 16.58 4.21
N ALA A 141 3.84 16.95 4.90
CA ALA A 141 2.48 16.51 4.54
C ALA A 141 2.09 16.96 3.13
N LEU A 142 2.45 18.20 2.74
CA LEU A 142 2.21 18.70 1.39
C LEU A 142 3.01 17.93 0.34
N MET A 143 4.29 17.62 0.61
CA MET A 143 5.12 16.82 -0.30
C MET A 143 4.62 15.39 -0.44
N LEU A 144 4.24 14.74 0.68
CA LEU A 144 3.66 13.40 0.68
C LEU A 144 2.35 13.37 -0.15
N LEU A 145 1.46 14.34 0.05
CA LEU A 145 0.22 14.46 -0.72
C LEU A 145 0.50 14.70 -2.20
N GLY A 146 1.45 15.58 -2.52
CA GLY A 146 1.92 15.83 -3.90
C GLY A 146 2.48 14.57 -4.55
N GLY A 147 3.28 13.78 -3.81
CA GLY A 147 3.79 12.50 -4.27
C GLY A 147 2.66 11.50 -4.58
N VAL A 148 1.65 11.39 -3.72
CA VAL A 148 0.46 10.58 -3.99
C VAL A 148 -0.26 11.06 -5.25
N ALA A 149 -0.39 12.37 -5.44
CA ALA A 149 -1.04 12.95 -6.61
C ALA A 149 -0.31 12.58 -7.91
N VAL A 150 1.01 12.82 -7.99
CA VAL A 150 1.81 12.54 -9.20
C VAL A 150 1.99 11.06 -9.48
N SER A 151 1.74 10.18 -8.53
CA SER A 151 1.73 8.73 -8.77
C SER A 151 0.66 8.30 -9.75
N MET A 152 -0.39 9.09 -9.94
CA MET A 152 -1.56 8.80 -10.78
C MET A 152 -2.22 7.45 -10.47
N SER A 153 -2.14 7.02 -9.20
CA SER A 153 -2.75 5.78 -8.71
C SER A 153 -4.17 6.04 -8.21
N ARG A 154 -5.17 5.59 -8.97
CA ARG A 154 -6.60 5.73 -8.58
C ARG A 154 -6.90 5.09 -7.23
N GLY A 155 -6.36 3.89 -6.99
CA GLY A 155 -6.51 3.21 -5.71
C GLY A 155 -5.90 4.01 -4.55
N ALA A 156 -4.71 4.59 -4.75
CA ALA A 156 -4.07 5.41 -3.72
C ALA A 156 -4.84 6.72 -3.47
N TRP A 157 -5.43 7.33 -4.48
CA TRP A 157 -6.26 8.54 -4.30
C TRP A 157 -7.49 8.23 -3.45
N ILE A 158 -8.20 7.11 -3.76
CA ILE A 158 -9.38 6.67 -3.00
C ILE A 158 -8.98 6.34 -1.55
N SER A 159 -7.93 5.56 -1.35
CA SER A 159 -7.47 5.20 0.00
C SER A 159 -7.02 6.42 0.80
N THR A 160 -6.33 7.37 0.17
CA THR A 160 -5.94 8.65 0.80
C THR A 160 -7.15 9.48 1.17
N ALA A 161 -8.16 9.58 0.31
CA ALA A 161 -9.40 10.29 0.60
C ALA A 161 -10.16 9.65 1.78
N LEU A 162 -10.29 8.32 1.80
CA LEU A 162 -10.91 7.60 2.91
C LEU A 162 -10.14 7.76 4.22
N MET A 163 -8.81 7.73 4.17
CA MET A 163 -7.96 7.98 5.32
C MET A 163 -8.12 9.40 5.86
N LEU A 164 -8.13 10.40 4.98
CA LEU A 164 -8.34 11.80 5.38
C LEU A 164 -9.74 11.99 5.99
N LEU A 165 -10.76 11.38 5.40
CA LEU A 165 -12.11 11.38 5.95
C LEU A 165 -12.14 10.75 7.35
N SER A 166 -11.49 9.60 7.54
CA SER A 166 -11.38 8.95 8.84
C SER A 166 -10.69 9.84 9.87
N LEU A 167 -9.60 10.50 9.48
CA LEU A 167 -8.88 11.44 10.34
C LEU A 167 -9.78 12.63 10.74
N VAL A 168 -10.54 13.18 9.81
CA VAL A 168 -11.50 14.27 10.06
C VAL A 168 -12.58 13.83 11.04
N VAL A 169 -13.14 12.64 10.87
CA VAL A 169 -14.14 12.07 11.79
C VAL A 169 -13.55 11.93 13.18
N ILE A 170 -12.37 11.31 13.32
CA ILE A 170 -11.69 11.13 14.60
C ILE A 170 -11.40 12.46 15.28
N LEU A 171 -10.91 13.46 14.55
CA LEU A 171 -10.67 14.80 15.07
C LEU A 171 -11.98 15.52 15.44
N GLY A 172 -13.04 15.33 14.66
CA GLY A 172 -14.36 15.90 14.89
C GLY A 172 -15.04 15.41 16.16
N LEU A 173 -14.78 14.15 16.56
CA LEU A 173 -15.24 13.57 17.82
C LEU A 173 -14.57 14.23 19.05
N ARG A 174 -13.42 14.88 18.87
CA ARG A 174 -12.68 15.57 19.93
C ARG A 174 -12.95 17.08 19.81
N LYS A 175 -13.76 17.66 20.71
CA LYS A 175 -14.14 19.10 20.70
C LYS A 175 -12.95 20.04 20.48
N GLN A 176 -11.81 19.78 21.11
CA GLN A 176 -10.58 20.58 21.02
C GLN A 176 -9.90 20.59 19.64
N PHE A 177 -10.19 19.61 18.75
CA PHE A 177 -9.58 19.50 17.44
C PHE A 177 -10.55 19.70 16.27
N ARG A 178 -11.85 19.90 16.56
CA ARG A 178 -12.91 20.02 15.54
C ARG A 178 -12.60 21.09 14.47
N LEU A 179 -12.19 22.28 14.88
CA LEU A 179 -11.85 23.35 13.94
C LEU A 179 -10.65 22.97 13.06
N LYS A 180 -9.61 22.35 13.62
CA LYS A 180 -8.45 21.89 12.86
C LYS A 180 -8.81 20.80 11.84
N GLY A 181 -9.73 19.91 12.20
CA GLY A 181 -10.28 18.91 11.28
C GLY A 181 -11.01 19.55 10.09
N ILE A 182 -11.87 20.53 10.36
CA ILE A 182 -12.61 21.27 9.30
C ILE A 182 -11.62 21.99 8.36
N ILE A 183 -10.64 22.72 8.92
CA ILE A 183 -9.63 23.43 8.12
C ILE A 183 -8.86 22.44 7.24
N LEU A 184 -8.41 21.32 7.80
CA LEU A 184 -7.73 20.27 7.06
C LEU A 184 -8.58 19.78 5.89
N THR A 185 -9.85 19.50 6.13
CA THR A 185 -10.79 19.06 5.08
C THR A 185 -10.88 20.08 3.95
N CYS A 186 -11.08 21.35 4.27
CA CYS A 186 -11.17 22.40 3.27
C CYS A 186 -9.87 22.53 2.45
N VAL A 187 -8.71 22.49 3.11
CA VAL A 187 -7.40 22.58 2.43
C VAL A 187 -7.19 21.39 1.49
N VAL A 188 -7.44 20.17 1.97
CA VAL A 188 -7.26 18.95 1.16
C VAL A 188 -8.23 18.92 -0.02
N LEU A 189 -9.50 19.23 0.19
CA LEU A 189 -10.47 19.30 -0.90
C LEU A 189 -10.09 20.40 -1.91
N GLY A 190 -9.59 21.55 -1.44
CA GLY A 190 -9.10 22.63 -2.31
C GLY A 190 -7.92 22.16 -3.18
N ILE A 191 -6.93 21.52 -2.60
CA ILE A 191 -5.76 20.99 -3.34
C ILE A 191 -6.18 19.94 -4.36
N ILE A 192 -7.04 18.98 -3.96
CA ILE A 192 -7.55 17.94 -4.85
C ILE A 192 -8.33 18.59 -6.01
N SER A 193 -9.22 19.55 -5.72
CA SER A 193 -10.00 20.24 -6.77
C SER A 193 -9.10 20.99 -7.74
N LEU A 194 -8.11 21.74 -7.24
CA LEU A 194 -7.15 22.45 -8.10
C LEU A 194 -6.34 21.49 -8.97
N PHE A 195 -5.94 20.36 -8.43
CA PHE A 195 -5.21 19.34 -9.18
C PHE A 195 -6.07 18.78 -10.30
N PHE A 196 -7.32 18.41 -10.04
CA PHE A 196 -8.22 17.87 -11.06
C PHE A 196 -8.63 18.88 -12.11
N VAL A 197 -8.82 20.15 -11.74
CA VAL A 197 -9.23 21.22 -12.70
C VAL A 197 -8.08 21.62 -13.62
N LYS A 198 -6.83 21.65 -13.11
CA LYS A 198 -5.69 22.17 -13.88
C LYS A 198 -4.83 21.08 -14.55
N SER A 199 -5.06 19.81 -14.29
CA SER A 199 -4.27 18.74 -14.85
C SER A 199 -4.96 18.08 -16.05
N ASP A 200 -4.51 18.39 -17.26
CA ASP A 200 -4.97 17.74 -18.51
C ASP A 200 -4.81 16.22 -18.43
N PHE A 201 -3.77 15.75 -17.74
CA PHE A 201 -3.54 14.33 -17.50
C PHE A 201 -4.58 13.72 -16.54
N ALA A 202 -4.96 14.41 -15.47
CA ALA A 202 -6.02 13.94 -14.57
C ALA A 202 -7.37 13.92 -15.30
N GLN A 203 -7.67 14.94 -16.10
CA GLN A 203 -8.86 15.00 -16.94
C GLN A 203 -8.89 13.88 -17.99
N SER A 204 -7.77 13.61 -18.66
CA SER A 204 -7.67 12.51 -19.63
C SER A 204 -7.84 11.12 -18.98
N ARG A 205 -7.47 10.98 -17.71
CA ARG A 205 -7.71 9.73 -16.94
C ARG A 205 -9.16 9.59 -16.52
N ILE A 206 -9.83 10.67 -16.14
CA ILE A 206 -11.25 10.67 -15.81
C ILE A 206 -12.08 10.37 -17.07
N SER A 207 -11.78 11.01 -18.19
CA SER A 207 -12.49 10.77 -19.44
C SER A 207 -12.35 9.32 -19.91
N ARG A 208 -11.19 8.69 -19.75
CA ARG A 208 -11.01 7.25 -20.05
C ARG A 208 -11.82 6.32 -19.13
N VAL A 209 -12.12 6.75 -17.90
CA VAL A 209 -12.99 5.99 -17.00
C VAL A 209 -14.45 6.11 -17.42
N SER A 210 -14.83 7.27 -17.96
CA SER A 210 -16.21 7.56 -18.37
C SER A 210 -16.56 7.06 -19.76
N THR A 211 -15.56 6.59 -20.55
CA THR A 211 -15.81 6.07 -21.91
C THR A 211 -16.04 4.55 -21.82
N PRO A 212 -17.26 4.06 -22.03
CA PRO A 212 -17.53 2.63 -22.16
C PRO A 212 -16.85 2.14 -23.44
N GLY A 213 -15.80 1.33 -23.32
CA GLY A 213 -15.16 0.74 -24.51
C GLY A 213 -13.65 0.56 -24.48
N THR A 214 -12.95 0.95 -23.41
CA THR A 214 -11.54 0.56 -23.23
C THR A 214 -11.44 -0.63 -22.27
N PRO A 215 -11.41 -1.87 -22.79
CA PRO A 215 -11.49 -3.08 -21.97
C PRO A 215 -10.27 -3.39 -21.10
N GLU A 216 -9.15 -2.64 -21.27
CA GLU A 216 -7.85 -3.18 -20.90
C GLU A 216 -7.49 -3.22 -19.42
N HIS A 217 -8.15 -2.49 -18.51
CA HIS A 217 -7.67 -2.46 -17.14
C HIS A 217 -8.70 -2.84 -16.06
N VAL A 218 -9.97 -2.56 -16.23
CA VAL A 218 -11.01 -2.96 -15.25
C VAL A 218 -11.46 -4.38 -15.53
N GLY A 219 -11.65 -4.73 -16.80
CA GLY A 219 -12.01 -6.10 -17.21
C GLY A 219 -10.90 -7.12 -16.90
N SER A 220 -9.62 -6.74 -17.00
CA SER A 220 -8.52 -7.66 -16.69
C SER A 220 -8.42 -8.02 -15.20
N ARG A 221 -8.74 -7.09 -14.28
CA ARG A 221 -8.74 -7.42 -12.85
C ARG A 221 -9.90 -8.31 -12.44
N THR A 222 -11.10 -8.05 -12.96
CA THR A 222 -12.27 -8.90 -12.65
C THR A 222 -12.08 -10.31 -13.21
N GLN A 223 -11.53 -10.46 -14.40
CA GLN A 223 -11.17 -11.75 -14.98
C GLN A 223 -10.08 -12.46 -14.17
N LEU A 224 -9.05 -11.71 -13.72
CA LEU A 224 -8.01 -12.25 -12.85
C LEU A 224 -8.58 -12.73 -11.52
N TRP A 225 -9.48 -11.96 -10.91
CA TRP A 225 -10.13 -12.35 -9.65
C TRP A 225 -11.07 -13.54 -9.81
N SER A 226 -11.78 -13.64 -10.93
CA SER A 226 -12.58 -14.83 -11.25
C SER A 226 -11.70 -16.07 -11.36
N ALA A 227 -10.62 -16.00 -12.14
CA ALA A 227 -9.67 -17.11 -12.27
C ALA A 227 -9.00 -17.46 -10.92
N ALA A 228 -8.66 -16.45 -10.10
CA ALA A 228 -8.13 -16.68 -8.76
C ALA A 228 -9.14 -17.38 -7.84
N ALA A 229 -10.42 -17.03 -7.95
CA ALA A 229 -11.48 -17.72 -7.22
C ALA A 229 -11.64 -19.18 -7.69
N ASP A 230 -11.44 -19.46 -8.98
CA ASP A 230 -11.48 -20.82 -9.50
C ASP A 230 -10.29 -21.64 -8.99
N VAL A 231 -9.08 -21.09 -8.98
CA VAL A 231 -7.90 -21.72 -8.35
C VAL A 231 -8.17 -22.02 -6.87
N TRP A 232 -8.76 -21.07 -6.11
CA TRP A 232 -9.09 -21.31 -4.69
C TRP A 232 -10.08 -22.45 -4.48
N LYS A 233 -11.04 -22.65 -5.41
CA LYS A 233 -12.04 -23.71 -5.29
C LYS A 233 -11.44 -25.12 -5.32
N GLU A 234 -10.23 -25.29 -5.84
CA GLU A 234 -9.53 -26.58 -5.85
C GLU A 234 -9.10 -26.98 -4.42
N GLU A 235 -8.56 -26.00 -3.65
CA GLU A 235 -8.00 -26.24 -2.32
C GLU A 235 -8.52 -25.19 -1.30
N LYS A 236 -9.82 -25.23 -1.01
CA LYS A 236 -10.51 -24.20 -0.23
C LYS A 236 -9.97 -23.99 1.18
N LEU A 237 -9.60 -25.09 1.87
CA LEU A 237 -9.20 -25.03 3.27
C LEU A 237 -7.73 -24.67 3.44
N LEU A 238 -6.86 -25.34 2.71
CA LEU A 238 -5.42 -25.19 2.82
C LEU A 238 -4.86 -24.13 1.87
N GLY A 239 -5.47 -23.95 0.69
CA GLY A 239 -4.92 -23.15 -0.38
C GLY A 239 -3.88 -23.92 -1.20
N VAL A 240 -3.45 -23.34 -2.31
CA VAL A 240 -2.56 -23.99 -3.28
C VAL A 240 -1.08 -23.94 -2.87
N GLY A 241 -0.76 -23.31 -1.76
CA GLY A 241 0.60 -23.20 -1.23
C GLY A 241 1.22 -21.79 -1.33
N PRO A 242 2.31 -21.56 -0.57
CA PRO A 242 2.94 -20.25 -0.45
C PRO A 242 3.39 -19.66 -1.78
N ALA A 243 2.76 -18.57 -2.23
CA ALA A 243 3.01 -17.89 -3.51
C ALA A 243 2.88 -18.81 -4.75
N HIS A 244 1.97 -19.82 -4.71
CA HIS A 244 1.76 -20.75 -5.81
C HIS A 244 0.69 -20.31 -6.81
N PHE A 245 0.04 -19.17 -6.58
CA PHE A 245 -0.97 -18.64 -7.51
C PHE A 245 -0.48 -18.60 -8.96
N ASP A 246 0.73 -18.10 -9.24
CA ASP A 246 1.26 -17.96 -10.60
C ASP A 246 1.53 -19.33 -11.29
N HIS A 247 1.71 -20.41 -10.51
CA HIS A 247 1.88 -21.78 -11.01
C HIS A 247 0.55 -22.43 -11.38
N ARG A 248 -0.50 -22.20 -10.58
CA ARG A 248 -1.84 -22.74 -10.82
C ARG A 248 -2.68 -21.89 -11.78
N PHE A 249 -2.42 -20.57 -11.85
CA PHE A 249 -3.14 -19.65 -12.70
C PHE A 249 -3.20 -20.02 -14.19
N PRO A 250 -2.14 -20.58 -14.84
CA PRO A 250 -2.19 -20.94 -16.26
C PRO A 250 -3.32 -21.88 -16.63
N GLU A 251 -3.72 -22.80 -15.72
CA GLU A 251 -4.80 -23.77 -15.95
C GLU A 251 -6.20 -23.11 -15.96
N HIS A 252 -6.35 -21.99 -15.24
CA HIS A 252 -7.60 -21.21 -15.13
C HIS A 252 -7.57 -19.90 -15.92
N ARG A 253 -6.52 -19.68 -16.70
CA ARG A 253 -6.29 -18.41 -17.40
C ARG A 253 -7.36 -18.17 -18.46
N PRO A 254 -8.12 -17.05 -18.38
CA PRO A 254 -9.03 -16.65 -19.45
C PRO A 254 -8.27 -16.39 -20.75
N THR A 255 -8.81 -16.80 -21.88
CA THR A 255 -8.20 -16.61 -23.20
C THR A 255 -7.98 -15.13 -23.56
N THR A 256 -8.78 -14.25 -22.98
CA THR A 256 -8.70 -12.79 -23.13
C THR A 256 -7.59 -12.14 -22.32
N LEU A 257 -7.03 -12.83 -21.32
CA LEU A 257 -5.97 -12.31 -20.44
C LEU A 257 -4.60 -12.82 -20.91
N GLN A 258 -3.85 -12.00 -21.63
CA GLN A 258 -2.55 -12.40 -22.19
C GLN A 258 -1.37 -12.29 -21.19
N SER A 259 -1.53 -11.53 -20.10
CA SER A 259 -0.49 -11.39 -19.07
C SER A 259 -0.43 -12.60 -18.13
N ARG A 260 0.76 -12.90 -17.60
CA ARG A 260 0.97 -13.86 -16.49
C ARG A 260 1.22 -13.08 -15.20
N PRO A 261 0.20 -12.76 -14.44
CA PRO A 261 0.37 -12.05 -13.17
C PRO A 261 0.95 -12.98 -12.11
N VAL A 262 1.98 -12.53 -11.42
CA VAL A 262 2.60 -13.26 -10.29
C VAL A 262 1.72 -13.20 -9.03
N ARG A 263 0.82 -12.23 -8.95
CA ARG A 263 -0.09 -11.99 -7.82
C ARG A 263 -1.48 -11.63 -8.31
N VAL A 264 -2.48 -11.90 -7.49
CA VAL A 264 -3.90 -11.63 -7.79
C VAL A 264 -4.23 -10.14 -7.88
N HIS A 265 -3.35 -9.25 -7.42
CA HIS A 265 -3.60 -7.80 -7.26
C HIS A 265 -4.81 -7.48 -6.35
N ASN A 266 -5.09 -8.37 -5.40
CA ASN A 266 -6.01 -8.26 -4.30
C ASN A 266 -5.44 -9.11 -3.16
N ASP A 267 -4.96 -8.47 -2.11
CA ASP A 267 -4.20 -9.15 -1.05
C ASP A 267 -5.04 -10.17 -0.29
N TYR A 268 -6.32 -9.87 -0.05
CA TYR A 268 -7.23 -10.82 0.61
C TYR A 268 -7.49 -12.08 -0.24
N LEU A 269 -7.73 -11.88 -1.54
CA LEU A 269 -7.94 -12.99 -2.46
C LEU A 269 -6.63 -13.77 -2.69
N ASN A 270 -5.48 -13.09 -2.74
CA ASN A 270 -4.18 -13.75 -2.84
C ASN A 270 -3.88 -14.58 -1.59
N LEU A 271 -4.19 -14.04 -0.40
CA LEU A 271 -4.06 -14.77 0.87
C LEU A 271 -4.96 -16.00 0.87
N LEU A 272 -6.20 -15.84 0.40
CA LEU A 272 -7.17 -16.95 0.33
C LEU A 272 -6.73 -18.04 -0.65
N VAL A 273 -6.18 -17.68 -1.82
CA VAL A 273 -5.70 -18.64 -2.81
C VAL A 273 -4.47 -19.37 -2.32
N ASP A 274 -3.45 -18.63 -1.85
CA ASP A 274 -2.18 -19.24 -1.46
C ASP A 274 -2.27 -20.01 -0.14
N TRP A 275 -3.08 -19.54 0.83
CA TRP A 275 -3.11 -20.06 2.21
C TRP A 275 -4.46 -20.64 2.65
N GLY A 276 -5.47 -20.61 1.79
CA GLY A 276 -6.80 -21.12 2.06
C GLY A 276 -7.55 -20.37 3.17
N LEU A 277 -8.68 -20.93 3.57
CA LEU A 277 -9.52 -20.37 4.62
C LEU A 277 -8.80 -20.39 5.99
N ILE A 278 -8.02 -21.41 6.27
CA ILE A 278 -7.26 -21.54 7.51
C ILE A 278 -6.23 -20.40 7.62
N GLY A 279 -5.46 -20.15 6.55
CA GLY A 279 -4.50 -19.07 6.53
C GLY A 279 -5.16 -17.70 6.64
N LEU A 280 -6.31 -17.49 5.98
CA LEU A 280 -7.08 -16.24 6.09
C LEU A 280 -7.58 -16.00 7.53
N LEU A 281 -8.09 -17.03 8.21
CA LEU A 281 -8.53 -16.93 9.60
C LEU A 281 -7.37 -16.64 10.55
N LEU A 282 -6.24 -17.35 10.41
CA LEU A 282 -5.05 -17.10 11.22
C LEU A 282 -4.49 -15.70 11.00
N ALA A 283 -4.47 -15.21 9.76
CA ALA A 283 -4.03 -13.85 9.46
C ALA A 283 -5.03 -12.77 9.93
N GLY A 284 -6.33 -13.06 9.95
CA GLY A 284 -7.38 -12.12 10.35
C GLY A 284 -7.46 -11.88 11.86
N VAL A 285 -6.76 -12.66 12.67
CA VAL A 285 -6.71 -12.51 14.15
C VAL A 285 -5.62 -11.51 14.59
N TRP A 286 -4.79 -11.04 13.69
CA TRP A 286 -3.80 -9.98 13.98
C TRP A 286 -4.39 -8.66 13.57
#